data_dd81a133c8870626fc2ef4cc901fb9a1
#
_entry.id   dd81a133c8870626fc2ef4cc901fb9a1
#
_cell.length_a   1.000
_cell.length_b   1.000
_cell.length_c   1.000
_cell.angle_alpha   90.00
_cell.angle_beta   90.00
_cell.angle_gamma   90.00
#
_symmetry.space_group_name_H-M   'P 1'
#
loop_
_entity.id
_entity.type
_entity.pdbx_description
1 polymer ?
#
loop_
_entity_poly.entity_id
_entity_poly.type
_entity_poly.pdbx_seq_one_letter_code
_entity_poly.pdbx_strand_id
1 'polypeptide(L)'
;MEPDILELESFLPYRLYRLADAVSREFSRIYRDRHGLTRPEWRTLSGLGQRGTMTATELGEQSAMHKTKVSRAVAELERRRWLTRTPDENDRRVEHLALTKAGLAAYREMVPLAIAFERELLGRLGAEERAAIVSGVTALEAKLTPEQGIGPRRASPVDQS
;
A
#
# COMPACT_ATOMS: atom_id res chain seq x y z
N MET A 1 -24.84 -15.12 -32.69
CA MET A 1 -23.75 -14.23 -32.20
C MET A 1 -23.40 -14.77 -30.82
N GLU A 2 -22.29 -15.46 -30.71
CA GLU A 2 -21.83 -15.89 -29.38
C GLU A 2 -21.51 -14.64 -28.56
N PRO A 3 -21.86 -14.59 -27.28
CA PRO A 3 -21.50 -13.45 -26.43
C PRO A 3 -19.98 -13.34 -26.36
N ASP A 4 -19.44 -12.13 -26.53
CA ASP A 4 -18.03 -11.85 -26.32
C ASP A 4 -17.69 -12.20 -24.87
N ILE A 5 -17.00 -13.31 -24.67
CA ILE A 5 -16.57 -13.76 -23.34
C ILE A 5 -15.16 -13.23 -23.09
N LEU A 6 -15.01 -12.44 -22.01
CA LEU A 6 -13.70 -11.98 -21.59
C LEU A 6 -12.95 -13.13 -20.90
N GLU A 7 -11.86 -13.58 -21.50
CA GLU A 7 -10.95 -14.55 -20.88
C GLU A 7 -10.10 -13.86 -19.79
N LEU A 8 -10.48 -14.03 -18.53
CA LEU A 8 -9.80 -13.39 -17.40
C LEU A 8 -8.34 -13.80 -17.25
N GLU A 9 -8.00 -15.03 -17.61
CA GLU A 9 -6.66 -15.59 -17.53
C GLU A 9 -5.65 -14.87 -18.46
N SER A 10 -6.13 -14.30 -19.55
CA SER A 10 -5.34 -13.50 -20.50
C SER A 10 -5.50 -12.00 -20.28
N PHE A 11 -6.50 -11.55 -19.51
CA PHE A 11 -6.79 -10.15 -19.27
C PHE A 11 -5.78 -9.54 -18.28
N LEU A 12 -4.93 -8.63 -18.78
CA LEU A 12 -3.82 -8.07 -18.01
C LEU A 12 -4.20 -7.45 -16.67
N PRO A 13 -5.28 -6.64 -16.53
CA PRO A 13 -5.66 -6.07 -15.25
C PRO A 13 -5.95 -7.16 -14.19
N TYR A 14 -6.61 -8.24 -14.57
CA TYR A 14 -6.89 -9.35 -13.66
C TYR A 14 -5.62 -10.11 -13.27
N ARG A 15 -4.72 -10.32 -14.21
CA ARG A 15 -3.42 -10.96 -13.96
C ARG A 15 -2.57 -10.13 -13.00
N LEU A 16 -2.52 -8.81 -13.17
CA LEU A 16 -1.81 -7.90 -12.26
C LEU A 16 -2.39 -7.96 -10.84
N TYR A 17 -3.72 -7.93 -10.71
CA TYR A 17 -4.37 -8.08 -9.42
C TYR A 17 -4.00 -9.39 -8.72
N ARG A 18 -4.09 -10.52 -9.43
CA ARG A 18 -3.76 -11.83 -8.88
C ARG A 18 -2.28 -11.94 -8.49
N LEU A 19 -1.39 -11.41 -9.33
CA LEU A 19 0.04 -11.40 -9.06
C LEU A 19 0.35 -10.57 -7.82
N ALA A 20 -0.17 -9.35 -7.73
CA ALA A 20 0.01 -8.49 -6.57
C ALA A 20 -0.52 -9.13 -5.27
N ASP A 21 -1.67 -9.79 -5.33
CA ASP A 21 -2.21 -10.51 -4.18
C ASP A 21 -1.34 -11.71 -3.77
N ALA A 22 -0.82 -12.48 -4.72
CA ALA A 22 0.07 -13.61 -4.45
C ALA A 22 1.38 -13.17 -3.79
N VAL A 23 2.05 -12.16 -4.34
CA VAL A 23 3.27 -11.57 -3.77
C VAL A 23 3.01 -11.00 -2.39
N SER A 24 1.92 -10.27 -2.22
CA SER A 24 1.55 -9.69 -0.93
C SER A 24 1.24 -10.75 0.14
N ARG A 25 0.62 -11.87 -0.23
CA ARG A 25 0.39 -12.99 0.70
C ARG A 25 1.70 -13.66 1.11
N GLU A 26 2.63 -13.84 0.18
CA GLU A 26 3.93 -14.43 0.48
C GLU A 26 4.71 -13.55 1.45
N PHE A 27 4.78 -12.24 1.19
CA PHE A 27 5.43 -11.28 2.09
C PHE A 27 4.73 -11.16 3.45
N SER A 28 3.41 -11.34 3.49
CA SER A 28 2.63 -11.22 4.72
C SER A 28 3.05 -12.19 5.83
N ARG A 29 3.63 -13.32 5.47
CA ARG A 29 4.15 -14.28 6.45
C ARG A 29 5.28 -13.66 7.28
N ILE A 30 6.15 -12.87 6.65
CA ILE A 30 7.31 -12.26 7.30
C ILE A 30 6.88 -11.29 8.40
N TYR A 31 6.02 -10.31 8.12
CA TYR A 31 5.60 -9.34 9.13
C TYR A 31 4.61 -9.90 10.15
N ARG A 32 3.85 -10.94 9.77
CA ARG A 32 3.00 -11.68 10.70
C ARG A 32 3.82 -12.48 11.70
N ASP A 33 4.79 -13.25 11.22
CA ASP A 33 5.61 -14.09 12.07
C ASP A 33 6.53 -13.26 12.96
N ARG A 34 7.03 -12.13 12.45
CA ARG A 34 7.93 -11.25 13.19
C ARG A 34 7.24 -10.43 14.26
N HIS A 35 6.10 -9.84 13.94
CA HIS A 35 5.42 -8.84 14.78
C HIS A 35 3.91 -9.07 14.94
N GLY A 36 3.34 -10.11 14.37
CA GLY A 36 1.90 -10.36 14.42
C GLY A 36 1.08 -9.27 13.71
N LEU A 37 1.66 -8.64 12.67
CA LEU A 37 1.00 -7.57 11.93
C LEU A 37 0.07 -8.11 10.85
N THR A 38 -1.06 -7.45 10.67
CA THR A 38 -1.90 -7.59 9.49
C THR A 38 -1.36 -6.74 8.33
N ARG A 39 -1.85 -6.98 7.11
CA ARG A 39 -1.46 -6.19 5.92
C ARG A 39 -1.73 -4.68 6.08
N PRO A 40 -2.90 -4.23 6.58
CA PRO A 40 -3.13 -2.82 6.86
C PRO A 40 -2.17 -2.22 7.89
N GLU A 41 -1.88 -2.95 8.95
CA GLU A 41 -0.94 -2.50 9.99
C GLU A 41 0.49 -2.37 9.46
N TRP A 42 0.95 -3.36 8.67
CA TRP A 42 2.24 -3.26 7.99
C TRP A 42 2.32 -2.06 7.04
N ARG A 43 1.28 -1.83 6.22
CA ARG A 43 1.24 -0.68 5.31
C ARG A 43 1.25 0.65 6.05
N THR A 44 0.55 0.74 7.18
CA THR A 44 0.56 1.92 8.04
C THR A 44 1.94 2.14 8.66
N LEU A 45 2.54 1.09 9.23
CA LEU A 45 3.87 1.15 9.82
C LEU A 45 4.93 1.57 8.78
N SER A 46 4.92 0.95 7.61
CA SER A 46 5.88 1.23 6.54
C SER A 46 5.69 2.62 5.93
N GLY A 47 4.47 3.08 5.74
CA GLY A 47 4.19 4.43 5.26
C GLY A 47 4.72 5.51 6.19
N LEU A 48 4.44 5.40 7.48
CA LEU A 48 4.95 6.31 8.49
C LEU A 48 6.46 6.18 8.71
N GLY A 49 7.00 4.99 8.62
CA GLY A 49 8.44 4.75 8.74
C GLY A 49 9.25 5.35 7.60
N GLN A 50 8.70 5.37 6.40
CA GLN A 50 9.33 5.92 5.21
C GLN A 50 9.20 7.44 5.12
N ARG A 51 8.00 7.98 5.39
CA ARG A 51 7.67 9.39 5.14
C ARG A 51 7.65 10.26 6.40
N GLY A 52 7.69 9.65 7.57
CA GLY A 52 7.57 10.36 8.85
C GLY A 52 6.12 10.67 9.20
N THR A 53 5.83 11.90 9.58
CA THR A 53 4.49 12.33 10.00
C THR A 53 3.54 12.45 8.81
N MET A 54 2.34 11.88 8.94
CA MET A 54 1.27 11.91 7.92
C MET A 54 -0.09 12.03 8.59
N THR A 55 -1.07 12.54 7.84
CA THR A 55 -2.47 12.43 8.21
C THR A 55 -3.04 11.07 7.81
N ALA A 56 -4.19 10.68 8.39
CA ALA A 56 -4.87 9.44 8.00
C ALA A 56 -5.32 9.44 6.53
N THR A 57 -5.66 10.61 5.98
CA THR A 57 -6.02 10.77 4.58
C THR A 57 -4.83 10.50 3.65
N GLU A 58 -3.70 11.15 3.90
CA GLU A 58 -2.46 10.94 3.14
C GLU A 58 -1.99 9.48 3.20
N LEU A 59 -2.09 8.87 4.39
CA LEU A 59 -1.75 7.47 4.58
C LEU A 59 -2.66 6.53 3.76
N GLY A 60 -3.97 6.81 3.73
CA GLY A 60 -4.94 6.07 2.93
C GLY A 60 -4.66 6.17 1.43
N GLU A 61 -4.37 7.35 0.93
CA GLU A 61 -4.03 7.60 -0.48
C GLU A 61 -2.73 6.89 -0.87
N GLN A 62 -1.68 7.05 -0.08
CA GLN A 62 -0.39 6.41 -0.33
C GLN A 62 -0.47 4.89 -0.35
N SER A 63 -1.22 4.30 0.59
CA SER A 63 -1.30 2.86 0.77
C SER A 63 -2.42 2.18 -0.01
N ALA A 64 -3.21 2.94 -0.77
CA ALA A 64 -4.42 2.49 -1.45
C ALA A 64 -5.37 1.74 -0.50
N MET A 65 -5.56 2.28 0.71
CA MET A 65 -6.42 1.71 1.74
C MET A 65 -7.66 2.55 1.99
N HIS A 66 -8.79 1.87 2.17
CA HIS A 66 -10.04 2.49 2.63
C HIS A 66 -9.89 3.09 4.04
N LYS A 67 -10.57 4.22 4.29
CA LYS A 67 -10.57 4.94 5.57
C LYS A 67 -10.78 4.02 6.78
N THR A 68 -11.70 3.06 6.70
CA THR A 68 -11.97 2.12 7.79
C THR A 68 -10.76 1.23 8.11
N LYS A 69 -10.04 0.76 7.09
CA LYS A 69 -8.83 -0.06 7.28
C LYS A 69 -7.70 0.76 7.88
N VAL A 70 -7.52 2.00 7.41
CA VAL A 70 -6.53 2.94 7.99
C VAL A 70 -6.84 3.19 9.46
N SER A 71 -8.08 3.54 9.79
CA SER A 71 -8.49 3.82 11.16
C SER A 71 -8.24 2.65 12.12
N ARG A 72 -8.57 1.42 11.70
CA ARG A 72 -8.33 0.22 12.51
C ARG A 72 -6.83 -0.07 12.68
N ALA A 73 -6.05 0.05 11.62
CA ALA A 73 -4.61 -0.16 11.68
C ALA A 73 -3.92 0.88 12.58
N VAL A 74 -4.31 2.15 12.46
CA VAL A 74 -3.81 3.23 13.32
C VAL A 74 -4.14 2.95 14.78
N ALA A 75 -5.38 2.57 15.11
CA ALA A 75 -5.80 2.25 16.48
C ALA A 75 -5.01 1.07 17.06
N GLU A 76 -4.74 0.04 16.26
CA GLU A 76 -3.95 -1.11 16.71
C GLU A 76 -2.48 -0.74 16.97
N LEU A 77 -1.84 0.02 16.07
CA LEU A 77 -0.46 0.47 16.28
C LEU A 77 -0.34 1.43 17.46
N GLU A 78 -1.36 2.27 17.71
CA GLU A 78 -1.43 3.11 18.89
C GLU A 78 -1.57 2.27 20.17
N ARG A 79 -2.43 1.25 20.17
CA ARG A 79 -2.56 0.28 21.28
C ARG A 79 -1.23 -0.41 21.59
N ARG A 80 -0.43 -0.72 20.58
CA ARG A 80 0.94 -1.27 20.73
C ARG A 80 1.95 -0.23 21.20
N ARG A 81 1.55 1.04 21.32
CA ARG A 81 2.44 2.17 21.62
C ARG A 81 3.53 2.38 20.54
N TRP A 82 3.24 2.03 19.32
CA TRP A 82 4.11 2.22 18.16
C TRP A 82 3.79 3.48 17.36
N LEU A 83 2.63 4.07 17.62
CA LEU A 83 2.13 5.24 16.92
C LEU A 83 1.57 6.24 17.93
N THR A 84 1.73 7.53 17.64
CA THR A 84 1.12 8.65 18.35
C THR A 84 0.28 9.49 17.41
N ARG A 85 -0.76 10.13 17.95
CA ARG A 85 -1.60 11.12 17.27
C ARG A 85 -1.38 12.48 17.91
N THR A 86 -1.22 13.51 17.09
CA THR A 86 -1.14 14.90 17.53
C THR A 86 -2.17 15.69 16.75
N PRO A 87 -3.13 16.38 17.41
CA PRO A 87 -4.06 17.25 16.72
C PRO A 87 -3.31 18.36 15.96
N ASP A 88 -3.83 18.74 14.80
CA ASP A 88 -3.34 19.90 14.06
C ASP A 88 -3.63 21.19 14.86
N GLU A 89 -2.72 22.15 14.81
CA GLU A 89 -2.84 23.42 15.57
C GLU A 89 -3.99 24.30 15.04
N ASN A 90 -4.29 24.21 13.75
CA ASN A 90 -5.27 25.05 13.07
C ASN A 90 -6.64 24.38 12.88
N ASP A 91 -6.65 23.03 12.69
CA ASP A 91 -7.89 22.26 12.56
C ASP A 91 -7.83 20.98 13.39
N ARG A 92 -8.43 21.01 14.58
CA ARG A 92 -8.48 19.87 15.52
C ARG A 92 -9.18 18.62 14.98
N ARG A 93 -9.82 18.70 13.81
CA ARG A 93 -10.39 17.54 13.11
C ARG A 93 -9.34 16.77 12.34
N VAL A 94 -8.17 17.37 12.13
CA VAL A 94 -7.02 16.76 11.47
C VAL A 94 -6.04 16.29 12.55
N GLU A 95 -5.59 15.05 12.42
CA GLU A 95 -4.59 14.46 13.32
C GLU A 95 -3.35 14.08 12.51
N HIS A 96 -2.20 14.41 13.05
CA HIS A 96 -0.90 14.00 12.54
C HIS A 96 -0.46 12.71 13.24
N LEU A 97 -0.17 11.70 12.45
CA LEU A 97 0.26 10.37 12.88
C LEU A 97 1.78 10.26 12.74
N ALA A 98 2.44 9.79 13.77
CA ALA A 98 3.89 9.56 13.74
C ALA A 98 4.25 8.28 14.50
N LEU A 99 5.34 7.62 14.10
CA LEU A 99 5.86 6.47 14.85
C LEU A 99 6.57 6.94 16.13
N THR A 100 6.37 6.19 17.20
CA THR A 100 7.20 6.29 18.40
C THR A 100 8.59 5.70 18.15
N LYS A 101 9.51 5.85 19.11
CA LYS A 101 10.81 5.16 19.05
C LYS A 101 10.65 3.64 18.90
N ALA A 102 9.68 3.04 19.60
CA ALA A 102 9.39 1.61 19.51
C ALA A 102 8.83 1.22 18.14
N GLY A 103 7.90 2.02 17.58
CA GLY A 103 7.38 1.80 16.23
C GLY A 103 8.45 1.94 15.16
N LEU A 104 9.32 2.94 15.29
CA LEU A 104 10.43 3.13 14.36
C LEU A 104 11.45 1.98 14.46
N ALA A 105 11.71 1.45 15.64
CA ALA A 105 12.56 0.26 15.82
C ALA A 105 11.95 -0.96 15.13
N ALA A 106 10.64 -1.23 15.33
CA ALA A 106 9.94 -2.31 14.66
C ALA A 106 9.96 -2.15 13.13
N TYR A 107 9.76 -0.95 12.61
CA TYR A 107 9.90 -0.67 11.18
C TYR A 107 11.30 -0.99 10.67
N ARG A 108 12.34 -0.51 11.36
CA ARG A 108 13.74 -0.73 10.97
C ARG A 108 14.15 -2.21 10.97
N GLU A 109 13.59 -3.00 11.87
CA GLU A 109 13.78 -4.46 11.84
C GLU A 109 13.19 -5.11 10.58
N MET A 110 12.07 -4.58 10.09
CA MET A 110 11.40 -5.12 8.90
C MET A 110 12.08 -4.74 7.60
N VAL A 111 12.77 -3.60 7.54
CA VAL A 111 13.41 -3.12 6.30
C VAL A 111 14.35 -4.15 5.67
N PRO A 112 15.34 -4.73 6.37
CA PRO A 112 16.22 -5.74 5.79
C PRO A 112 15.48 -7.00 5.36
N LEU A 113 14.41 -7.39 6.06
CA LEU A 113 13.59 -8.54 5.70
C LEU A 113 12.79 -8.28 4.40
N ALA A 114 12.27 -7.08 4.25
CA ALA A 114 11.57 -6.67 3.02
C ALA A 114 12.53 -6.64 1.81
N ILE A 115 13.73 -6.10 1.99
CA ILE A 115 14.76 -6.07 0.94
C ILE A 115 15.22 -7.49 0.58
N ALA A 116 15.39 -8.36 1.55
CA ALA A 116 15.76 -9.75 1.31
C ALA A 116 14.65 -10.51 0.56
N PHE A 117 13.39 -10.28 0.91
CA PHE A 117 12.23 -10.85 0.21
C PHE A 117 12.19 -10.40 -1.25
N GLU A 118 12.35 -9.11 -1.53
CA GLU A 118 12.38 -8.58 -2.90
C GLU A 118 13.53 -9.21 -3.70
N ARG A 119 14.72 -9.31 -3.12
CA ARG A 119 15.88 -9.93 -3.76
C ARG A 119 15.62 -11.40 -4.10
N GLU A 120 15.01 -12.14 -3.18
CA GLU A 120 14.65 -13.54 -3.41
C GLU A 120 13.59 -13.67 -4.51
N LEU A 121 12.55 -12.85 -4.45
CA LEU A 121 11.48 -12.83 -5.45
C LEU A 121 12.03 -12.57 -6.86
N LEU A 122 12.83 -11.51 -7.01
CA LEU A 122 13.46 -11.18 -8.29
C LEU A 122 14.55 -12.18 -8.69
N GLY A 123 15.17 -12.85 -7.72
CA GLY A 123 16.15 -13.91 -7.98
C GLY A 123 15.56 -15.17 -8.61
N ARG A 124 14.24 -15.34 -8.59
CA ARG A 124 13.53 -16.43 -9.30
C ARG A 124 13.46 -16.20 -10.82
N LEU A 125 13.79 -14.99 -11.26
CA LEU A 125 13.73 -14.54 -12.65
C LEU A 125 15.13 -14.48 -13.27
N GLY A 126 15.22 -14.73 -14.57
CA GLY A 126 16.39 -14.43 -15.37
C GLY A 126 16.66 -12.91 -15.44
N ALA A 127 17.85 -12.52 -15.88
CA ALA A 127 18.25 -11.10 -15.91
C ALA A 127 17.33 -10.26 -16.82
N GLU A 128 16.97 -10.79 -17.99
CA GLU A 128 16.08 -10.11 -18.94
C GLU A 128 14.65 -10.00 -18.41
N GLU A 129 14.12 -11.07 -17.82
CA GLU A 129 12.78 -11.07 -17.20
C GLU A 129 12.69 -10.09 -16.04
N ARG A 130 13.72 -10.01 -15.20
CA ARG A 130 13.83 -9.07 -14.11
C ARG A 130 13.82 -7.62 -14.60
N ALA A 131 14.60 -7.31 -15.62
CA ALA A 131 14.62 -5.99 -16.23
C ALA A 131 13.26 -5.64 -16.86
N ALA A 132 12.64 -6.59 -17.55
CA ALA A 132 11.34 -6.41 -18.19
C ALA A 132 10.22 -6.12 -17.16
N ILE A 133 10.14 -6.87 -16.06
CA ILE A 133 9.10 -6.65 -15.04
C ILE A 133 9.27 -5.30 -14.34
N VAL A 134 10.49 -4.93 -13.95
CA VAL A 134 10.76 -3.65 -13.29
C VAL A 134 10.43 -2.49 -14.23
N SER A 135 10.88 -2.53 -15.47
CA SER A 135 10.60 -1.51 -16.47
C SER A 135 9.11 -1.41 -16.78
N GLY A 136 8.42 -2.56 -16.94
CA GLY A 136 6.99 -2.61 -17.24
C GLY A 136 6.13 -2.03 -16.11
N VAL A 137 6.43 -2.38 -14.86
CA VAL A 137 5.74 -1.82 -13.69
C VAL A 137 5.95 -0.32 -13.61
N THR A 138 7.19 0.17 -13.72
CA THR A 138 7.51 1.60 -13.69
C THR A 138 6.79 2.38 -14.80
N ALA A 139 6.77 1.84 -16.02
CA ALA A 139 6.07 2.47 -17.13
C ALA A 139 4.55 2.54 -16.91
N LEU A 140 3.96 1.50 -16.35
CA LEU A 140 2.53 1.46 -16.06
C LEU A 140 2.15 2.42 -14.93
N GLU A 141 2.94 2.45 -13.85
CA GLU A 141 2.76 3.39 -12.74
C GLU A 141 2.78 4.85 -13.23
N ALA A 142 3.75 5.21 -14.08
CA ALA A 142 3.85 6.55 -14.66
C ALA A 142 2.62 6.96 -15.50
N LYS A 143 1.85 6.00 -16.03
CA LYS A 143 0.62 6.24 -16.79
C LYS A 143 -0.64 6.22 -15.94
N LEU A 144 -0.59 5.63 -14.75
CA LEU A 144 -1.73 5.50 -13.84
C LEU A 144 -1.70 6.50 -12.68
N THR A 145 -0.80 7.51 -12.72
CA THR A 145 -0.80 8.59 -11.71
C THR A 145 -2.11 9.37 -11.73
N PRO A 146 -2.55 9.96 -10.60
CA PRO A 146 -3.87 10.58 -10.45
C PRO A 146 -4.21 11.67 -11.50
N GLU A 147 -3.22 12.30 -12.09
CA GLU A 147 -3.39 13.32 -13.14
C GLU A 147 -3.77 12.73 -14.51
N GLN A 148 -3.58 11.41 -14.70
CA GLN A 148 -3.83 10.70 -15.96
C GLN A 148 -4.62 9.41 -15.78
N GLY A 149 -5.22 9.21 -14.62
CA GLY A 149 -5.84 7.94 -14.22
C GLY A 149 -6.92 7.44 -15.19
N ILE A 150 -6.79 6.20 -15.61
CA ILE A 150 -7.84 5.40 -16.25
C ILE A 150 -8.80 4.95 -15.13
N GLY A 151 -9.62 5.86 -14.63
CA GLY A 151 -10.70 5.57 -13.70
C GLY A 151 -11.98 6.28 -14.16
N PRO A 152 -13.18 5.78 -13.82
CA PRO A 152 -14.38 6.53 -14.09
C PRO A 152 -14.26 7.89 -13.41
N ARG A 153 -14.25 8.97 -14.21
CA ARG A 153 -14.35 10.33 -13.68
C ARG A 153 -15.54 10.33 -12.73
N ARG A 154 -15.33 10.74 -11.48
CA ARG A 154 -16.45 11.05 -10.59
C ARG A 154 -17.34 12.02 -11.36
N ALA A 155 -18.57 11.60 -11.62
CA ALA A 155 -19.57 12.48 -12.17
C ALA A 155 -19.62 13.71 -11.25
N SER A 156 -19.40 14.89 -11.84
CA SER A 156 -19.62 16.14 -11.16
C SER A 156 -21.06 16.16 -10.66
N PRO A 157 -21.36 16.63 -9.44
CA PRO A 157 -22.73 16.80 -9.02
C PRO A 157 -23.42 17.71 -10.01
N VAL A 158 -24.44 17.16 -10.68
CA VAL A 158 -25.34 17.93 -11.54
C VAL A 158 -26.01 18.95 -10.63
N ASP A 159 -25.74 20.19 -10.94
CA ASP A 159 -26.42 21.37 -10.42
C ASP A 159 -27.94 21.16 -10.53
N GLN A 160 -28.62 20.96 -9.41
CA GLN A 160 -30.08 20.95 -9.35
C GLN A 160 -30.50 22.39 -9.02
N SER A 161 -30.83 23.15 -10.08
CA SER A 161 -31.64 24.35 -9.97
C SER A 161 -33.09 23.95 -9.92
#